data_b96c6a62eb1290465b49bc6e5e4a7243
#
_entry.id   b96c6a62eb1290465b49bc6e5e4a7243
#
_cell.length_a   1.000
_cell.length_b   1.000
_cell.length_c   1.000
_cell.angle_alpha   90.00
_cell.angle_beta   90.00
_cell.angle_gamma   90.00
#
_symmetry.space_group_name_H-M   'P 1'
#
loop_
_entity.id
_entity.type
_entity.pdbx_description
1 polymer ?
#
loop_
_entity_poly.entity_id
_entity_poly.type
_entity_poly.pdbx_seq_one_letter_code
_entity_poly.pdbx_strand_id
1 'polypeptide(L)'
;MSKLFLVPTPIGNLRDITYRAVEVLGNVDLILAEDTRQARKLLIHYNIHTPVHSHHAFNEHKSVEAVCSRILSGTTIALISDAGTPGISDPGFLLVRTCLEKDIAVETLPGASALIPALVNSGLPSDRFCFEGFLPPKKGRNKRLSGLADEQRTMIFYESPYRLVRTLEDLAESFGPDRWACVSRELTKVFEENIRGTLSFLAGHYKNHAPKGEIVITVAGRKS
;
A
#
# COMPACT_ATOMS: atom_id res chain seq x y z
N MET A 1 20.36 19.67 -6.86
CA MET A 1 19.03 20.18 -7.26
C MET A 1 18.01 19.70 -6.24
N SER A 2 17.20 20.61 -5.70
CA SER A 2 16.09 20.27 -4.78
C SER A 2 15.03 19.44 -5.52
N LYS A 3 14.47 18.44 -4.85
CA LYS A 3 13.46 17.55 -5.43
C LYS A 3 12.63 16.88 -4.34
N LEU A 4 11.55 16.25 -4.75
CA LEU A 4 10.74 15.35 -3.92
C LEU A 4 11.22 13.91 -4.09
N PHE A 5 11.55 13.27 -2.97
CA PHE A 5 11.73 11.82 -2.92
C PHE A 5 10.48 11.14 -2.37
N LEU A 6 10.03 10.08 -3.01
CA LEU A 6 9.10 9.12 -2.41
C LEU A 6 9.90 7.92 -1.92
N VAL A 7 9.86 7.69 -0.61
CA VAL A 7 10.72 6.68 0.02
C VAL A 7 9.85 5.59 0.65
N PRO A 8 9.84 4.38 0.08
CA PRO A 8 9.15 3.24 0.68
C PRO A 8 9.71 2.89 2.05
N THR A 9 8.81 2.60 2.98
CA THR A 9 9.13 2.16 4.35
C THR A 9 8.75 0.70 4.56
N PRO A 10 9.37 0.00 5.51
CA PRO A 10 9.06 -1.40 5.81
C PRO A 10 7.59 -1.63 6.12
N ILE A 11 7.03 -2.76 5.68
CA ILE A 11 5.63 -3.15 5.91
C ILE A 11 5.44 -4.02 7.17
N GLY A 12 6.49 -4.17 7.98
CA GLY A 12 6.42 -4.95 9.22
C GLY A 12 7.78 -5.41 9.74
N ASN A 13 8.74 -5.64 8.86
CA ASN A 13 10.10 -6.00 9.22
C ASN A 13 11.06 -4.83 8.88
N LEU A 14 11.64 -4.19 9.87
CA LEU A 14 12.54 -3.05 9.67
C LEU A 14 13.69 -3.36 8.70
N ARG A 15 14.14 -4.62 8.63
CA ARG A 15 15.23 -5.05 7.74
C ARG A 15 14.89 -4.99 6.25
N ASP A 16 13.61 -4.79 5.88
CA ASP A 16 13.17 -4.67 4.48
C ASP A 16 13.34 -3.26 3.90
N ILE A 17 13.91 -2.32 4.67
CA ILE A 17 14.30 -1.02 4.13
C ILE A 17 15.52 -1.17 3.23
N THR A 18 15.57 -0.40 2.15
CA THR A 18 16.78 -0.38 1.30
C THR A 18 17.86 0.51 1.89
N TYR A 19 19.14 0.18 1.65
CA TYR A 19 20.27 1.04 2.02
C TYR A 19 20.09 2.47 1.48
N ARG A 20 19.64 2.59 0.24
CA ARG A 20 19.39 3.88 -0.42
C ARG A 20 18.28 4.67 0.27
N ALA A 21 17.24 4.02 0.77
CA ALA A 21 16.18 4.68 1.54
C ALA A 21 16.74 5.30 2.83
N VAL A 22 17.56 4.56 3.57
CA VAL A 22 18.23 5.07 4.79
C VAL A 22 19.13 6.26 4.46
N GLU A 23 19.93 6.15 3.40
CA GLU A 23 20.82 7.23 2.93
C GLU A 23 20.03 8.48 2.58
N VAL A 24 18.97 8.37 1.76
CA VAL A 24 18.14 9.49 1.35
C VAL A 24 17.47 10.15 2.55
N LEU A 25 16.86 9.35 3.45
CA LEU A 25 16.20 9.89 4.65
C LEU A 25 17.17 10.63 5.59
N GLY A 26 18.44 10.23 5.63
CA GLY A 26 19.48 10.89 6.41
C GLY A 26 20.04 12.17 5.78
N ASN A 27 19.85 12.38 4.46
CA ASN A 27 20.45 13.48 3.71
C ASN A 27 19.47 14.54 3.21
N VAL A 28 18.14 14.32 3.29
CA VAL A 28 17.17 15.35 2.94
C VAL A 28 17.01 16.39 4.04
N ASP A 29 16.52 17.57 3.68
CA ASP A 29 16.30 18.67 4.64
C ASP A 29 15.06 18.47 5.49
N LEU A 30 14.07 17.70 4.98
CA LEU A 30 12.79 17.47 5.64
C LEU A 30 12.18 16.15 5.21
N ILE A 31 11.59 15.44 6.18
CA ILE A 31 10.74 14.27 5.94
C ILE A 31 9.28 14.66 6.19
N LEU A 32 8.42 14.32 5.23
CA LEU A 32 6.98 14.36 5.38
C LEU A 32 6.47 12.95 5.69
N ALA A 33 5.65 12.79 6.72
CA ALA A 33 5.13 11.51 7.16
C ALA A 33 3.63 11.57 7.46
N GLU A 34 2.90 10.49 7.21
CA GLU A 34 1.49 10.38 7.54
C GLU A 34 1.28 10.41 9.06
N ASP A 35 1.91 9.51 9.81
CA ASP A 35 2.00 9.57 11.26
C ASP A 35 3.47 9.79 11.72
N THR A 36 3.75 10.98 12.22
CA THR A 36 5.10 11.33 12.70
C THR A 36 5.58 10.47 13.87
N ARG A 37 4.69 9.82 14.63
CA ARG A 37 5.04 8.92 15.73
C ARG A 37 5.57 7.59 15.19
N GLN A 38 4.95 7.06 14.12
CA GLN A 38 5.43 5.85 13.45
C GLN A 38 6.75 6.12 12.72
N ALA A 39 6.82 7.22 11.98
CA ALA A 39 8.03 7.66 11.33
C ALA A 39 9.21 7.75 12.31
N ARG A 40 9.03 8.35 13.48
CA ARG A 40 10.09 8.47 14.51
C ARG A 40 10.66 7.13 14.96
N LYS A 41 9.84 6.08 15.08
CA LYS A 41 10.34 4.73 15.46
C LYS A 41 11.33 4.22 14.41
N LEU A 42 11.01 4.35 13.13
CA LEU A 42 11.86 3.97 12.02
C LEU A 42 13.16 4.79 12.03
N LEU A 43 13.03 6.11 12.11
CA LEU A 43 14.18 7.03 12.05
C LEU A 43 15.15 6.84 13.22
N ILE A 44 14.63 6.64 14.43
CA ILE A 44 15.47 6.32 15.61
C ILE A 44 16.22 5.02 15.40
N HIS A 45 15.56 3.97 14.88
CA HIS A 45 16.20 2.67 14.65
C HIS A 45 17.40 2.77 13.69
N TYR A 46 17.32 3.65 12.69
CA TYR A 46 18.39 3.86 11.70
C TYR A 46 19.28 5.07 12.00
N ASN A 47 19.16 5.65 13.22
CA ASN A 47 19.95 6.81 13.64
C ASN A 47 19.83 8.01 12.66
N ILE A 48 18.61 8.26 12.14
CA ILE A 48 18.31 9.36 11.25
C ILE A 48 17.72 10.51 12.08
N HIS A 49 18.31 11.70 11.94
CA HIS A 49 17.97 12.90 12.75
C HIS A 49 17.25 13.97 11.94
N THR A 50 16.90 13.70 10.69
CA THR A 50 16.20 14.63 9.79
C THR A 50 14.87 15.07 10.39
N PRO A 51 14.53 16.38 10.35
CA PRO A 51 13.24 16.89 10.82
C PRO A 51 12.06 16.22 10.14
N VAL A 52 10.97 15.97 10.90
CA VAL A 52 9.77 15.30 10.41
C VAL A 52 8.56 16.21 10.61
N HIS A 53 7.79 16.42 9.55
CA HIS A 53 6.51 17.12 9.58
C HIS A 53 5.37 16.19 9.13
N SER A 54 4.17 16.46 9.65
CA SER A 54 2.97 15.70 9.28
C SER A 54 2.46 16.08 7.90
N HIS A 55 2.17 15.07 7.07
CA HIS A 55 1.51 15.20 5.76
C HIS A 55 0.57 14.00 5.57
N HIS A 56 -0.71 14.20 5.82
CA HIS A 56 -1.75 13.15 5.77
C HIS A 56 -2.92 13.60 4.90
N ALA A 57 -3.79 12.68 4.50
CA ALA A 57 -4.91 12.92 3.58
C ALA A 57 -5.79 14.13 3.95
N PHE A 58 -6.00 14.40 5.25
CA PHE A 58 -6.82 15.53 5.71
C PHE A 58 -6.16 16.91 5.54
N ASN A 59 -4.82 16.99 5.49
CA ASN A 59 -4.11 18.25 5.32
C ASN A 59 -3.42 18.38 3.96
N GLU A 60 -3.36 17.33 3.16
CA GLU A 60 -2.68 17.29 1.86
C GLU A 60 -3.10 18.48 0.98
N HIS A 61 -4.40 18.69 0.75
CA HIS A 61 -4.91 19.80 -0.06
C HIS A 61 -4.47 21.19 0.39
N LYS A 62 -4.22 21.38 1.69
CA LYS A 62 -3.80 22.67 2.26
C LYS A 62 -2.29 22.85 2.27
N SER A 63 -1.54 21.76 2.34
CA SER A 63 -0.07 21.77 2.52
C SER A 63 0.72 21.66 1.22
N VAL A 64 0.13 21.10 0.15
CA VAL A 64 0.82 20.80 -1.11
C VAL A 64 1.51 22.03 -1.69
N GLU A 65 0.81 23.19 -1.77
CA GLU A 65 1.38 24.43 -2.32
C GLU A 65 2.59 24.92 -1.50
N ALA A 66 2.48 24.86 -0.17
CA ALA A 66 3.57 25.26 0.73
C ALA A 66 4.79 24.32 0.59
N VAL A 67 4.55 23.01 0.43
CA VAL A 67 5.60 22.02 0.20
C VAL A 67 6.30 22.28 -1.13
N CYS A 68 5.56 22.48 -2.22
CA CYS A 68 6.12 22.79 -3.53
C CYS A 68 6.95 24.07 -3.48
N SER A 69 6.45 25.14 -2.83
CA SER A 69 7.19 26.40 -2.68
C SER A 69 8.51 26.21 -1.94
N ARG A 70 8.55 25.35 -0.90
CA ARG A 70 9.80 25.02 -0.18
C ARG A 70 10.79 24.28 -1.08
N ILE A 71 10.31 23.34 -1.91
CA ILE A 71 11.20 22.63 -2.84
C ILE A 71 11.77 23.61 -3.88
N LEU A 72 10.94 24.49 -4.44
CA LEU A 72 11.37 25.50 -5.40
C LEU A 72 12.38 26.51 -4.80
N SER A 73 12.30 26.75 -3.49
CA SER A 73 13.28 27.59 -2.77
C SER A 73 14.56 26.85 -2.37
N GLY A 74 14.76 25.60 -2.80
CA GLY A 74 16.01 24.87 -2.62
C GLY A 74 15.97 23.73 -1.61
N THR A 75 14.83 23.49 -0.92
CA THR A 75 14.69 22.41 0.08
C THR A 75 14.52 21.05 -0.61
N THR A 76 15.26 20.04 -0.19
CA THR A 76 15.08 18.64 -0.60
C THR A 76 14.17 17.93 0.40
N ILE A 77 13.10 17.33 -0.07
CA ILE A 77 12.05 16.73 0.78
C ILE A 77 11.86 15.25 0.46
N ALA A 78 11.74 14.41 1.48
CA ALA A 78 11.30 13.03 1.35
C ALA A 78 9.86 12.88 1.87
N LEU A 79 9.00 12.16 1.14
CA LEU A 79 7.69 11.70 1.58
C LEU A 79 7.79 10.22 1.93
N ILE A 80 7.30 9.84 3.11
CA ILE A 80 7.10 8.46 3.55
C ILE A 80 5.65 8.23 3.96
N SER A 81 5.16 7.00 3.80
CA SER A 81 3.92 6.50 4.41
C SER A 81 4.19 5.71 5.68
N ASP A 82 3.16 5.32 6.40
CA ASP A 82 3.29 4.51 7.61
C ASP A 82 3.88 3.13 7.29
N ALA A 83 3.57 2.57 6.11
CA ALA A 83 4.10 1.29 5.63
C ALA A 83 4.06 1.21 4.09
N GLY A 84 5.10 0.70 3.46
CA GLY A 84 5.15 0.49 2.01
C GLY A 84 5.50 1.73 1.21
N THR A 85 4.98 1.82 -0.01
CA THR A 85 5.30 2.86 -0.99
C THR A 85 4.29 4.01 -0.91
N PRO A 86 4.73 5.26 -0.65
CA PRO A 86 3.84 6.42 -0.62
C PRO A 86 3.04 6.59 -1.91
N GLY A 87 1.78 7.01 -1.81
CA GLY A 87 0.88 7.18 -2.94
C GLY A 87 0.16 5.90 -3.41
N ILE A 88 0.46 4.74 -2.84
CA ILE A 88 -0.21 3.47 -3.12
C ILE A 88 -1.16 3.13 -1.95
N SER A 89 -2.42 3.50 -2.07
CA SER A 89 -3.45 3.47 -1.01
C SER A 89 -3.18 4.40 0.17
N ASP A 90 -2.16 5.23 0.07
CA ASP A 90 -1.68 6.19 1.06
C ASP A 90 -1.67 7.62 0.47
N PRO A 91 -1.51 8.68 1.29
CA PRO A 91 -1.31 10.04 0.81
C PRO A 91 -0.08 10.18 -0.08
N GLY A 92 -0.09 11.19 -0.97
CA GLY A 92 1.06 11.51 -1.82
C GLY A 92 0.74 11.72 -3.30
N PHE A 93 -0.38 11.16 -3.79
CA PHE A 93 -0.77 11.33 -5.19
C PHE A 93 -0.90 12.81 -5.58
N LEU A 94 -1.59 13.61 -4.77
CA LEU A 94 -1.80 15.03 -5.05
C LEU A 94 -0.48 15.81 -5.01
N LEU A 95 0.39 15.52 -4.04
CA LEU A 95 1.71 16.16 -3.94
C LEU A 95 2.57 15.84 -5.15
N VAL A 96 2.66 14.57 -5.56
CA VAL A 96 3.42 14.16 -6.75
C VAL A 96 2.89 14.88 -8.00
N ARG A 97 1.57 14.84 -8.20
CA ARG A 97 0.92 15.50 -9.34
C ARG A 97 1.25 16.99 -9.39
N THR A 98 1.07 17.69 -8.27
CA THR A 98 1.36 19.14 -8.22
C THR A 98 2.85 19.46 -8.41
N CYS A 99 3.75 18.61 -7.88
CA CYS A 99 5.18 18.73 -8.15
C CYS A 99 5.48 18.66 -9.66
N LEU A 100 4.90 17.67 -10.34
CA LEU A 100 5.10 17.50 -11.79
C LEU A 100 4.48 18.65 -12.60
N GLU A 101 3.31 19.17 -12.21
CA GLU A 101 2.67 20.34 -12.82
C GLU A 101 3.52 21.62 -12.65
N LYS A 102 4.43 21.67 -11.68
CA LYS A 102 5.35 22.81 -11.39
C LYS A 102 6.79 22.53 -11.82
N ASP A 103 7.03 21.54 -12.65
CA ASP A 103 8.37 21.12 -13.11
C ASP A 103 9.36 20.80 -11.96
N ILE A 104 8.83 20.41 -10.78
CA ILE A 104 9.64 19.91 -9.67
C ILE A 104 10.02 18.46 -9.94
N ALA A 105 11.31 18.15 -9.87
CA ALA A 105 11.79 16.78 -10.01
C ALA A 105 11.26 15.88 -8.90
N VAL A 106 10.70 14.73 -9.29
CA VAL A 106 10.20 13.70 -8.39
C VAL A 106 10.98 12.41 -8.62
N GLU A 107 11.47 11.81 -7.55
CA GLU A 107 12.18 10.54 -7.59
C GLU A 107 11.56 9.54 -6.62
N THR A 108 11.00 8.45 -7.14
CA THR A 108 10.47 7.35 -6.33
C THR A 108 11.50 6.25 -6.21
N LEU A 109 11.88 5.89 -4.98
CA LEU A 109 12.80 4.80 -4.74
C LEU A 109 12.08 3.45 -4.88
N PRO A 110 12.72 2.40 -5.43
CA PRO A 110 12.23 1.04 -5.29
C PRO A 110 12.30 0.61 -3.81
N GLY A 111 11.34 -0.19 -3.36
CA GLY A 111 11.34 -0.64 -1.97
C GLY A 111 10.15 -1.49 -1.60
N ALA A 112 9.88 -1.57 -0.30
CA ALA A 112 8.87 -2.45 0.26
C ALA A 112 7.45 -2.11 -0.24
N SER A 113 6.70 -3.16 -0.51
CA SER A 113 5.29 -3.12 -0.92
C SER A 113 4.63 -4.43 -0.54
N ALA A 114 3.41 -4.42 -0.02
CA ALA A 114 2.69 -5.64 0.33
C ALA A 114 2.12 -6.37 -0.89
N LEU A 115 1.75 -5.62 -1.94
CA LEU A 115 1.05 -6.19 -3.10
C LEU A 115 1.91 -7.17 -3.90
N ILE A 116 3.21 -6.90 -4.07
CA ILE A 116 4.10 -7.76 -4.88
C ILE A 116 4.42 -9.09 -4.18
N PRO A 117 4.83 -9.13 -2.90
CA PRO A 117 5.00 -10.39 -2.18
C PRO A 117 3.70 -11.21 -2.12
N ALA A 118 2.54 -10.58 -1.88
CA ALA A 118 1.26 -11.27 -1.89
C ALA A 118 0.95 -11.91 -3.25
N LEU A 119 1.17 -11.19 -4.35
CA LEU A 119 0.98 -11.70 -5.71
C LEU A 119 1.87 -12.94 -5.95
N VAL A 120 3.16 -12.83 -5.66
CA VAL A 120 4.12 -13.93 -5.87
C VAL A 120 3.76 -15.12 -4.97
N ASN A 121 3.48 -14.88 -3.68
CA ASN A 121 3.09 -15.92 -2.73
C ASN A 121 1.75 -16.59 -3.07
N SER A 122 0.87 -15.94 -3.84
CA SER A 122 -0.40 -16.54 -4.24
C SER A 122 -0.24 -17.74 -5.17
N GLY A 123 0.82 -17.76 -5.97
CA GLY A 123 1.02 -18.74 -7.04
C GLY A 123 0.08 -18.54 -8.24
N LEU A 124 -0.65 -17.42 -8.30
CA LEU A 124 -1.49 -17.06 -9.43
C LEU A 124 -0.64 -16.40 -10.54
N PRO A 125 -1.14 -16.34 -11.80
CA PRO A 125 -0.44 -15.65 -12.88
C PRO A 125 -0.06 -14.22 -12.50
N SER A 126 1.21 -13.88 -12.66
CA SER A 126 1.78 -12.59 -12.23
C SER A 126 2.30 -11.73 -13.39
N ASP A 127 2.23 -12.23 -14.61
CA ASP A 127 2.61 -11.52 -15.83
C ASP A 127 1.72 -10.32 -16.12
N ARG A 128 0.44 -10.42 -15.77
CA ARG A 128 -0.56 -9.36 -15.90
C ARG A 128 -1.50 -9.39 -14.69
N PHE A 129 -1.57 -8.29 -13.97
CA PHE A 129 -2.44 -8.15 -12.79
C PHE A 129 -3.02 -6.75 -12.70
N CYS A 130 -4.05 -6.58 -11.87
CA CYS A 130 -4.57 -5.28 -11.50
C CYS A 130 -4.62 -5.13 -9.98
N PHE A 131 -4.24 -3.95 -9.53
CA PHE A 131 -4.33 -3.55 -8.12
C PHE A 131 -5.58 -2.71 -7.91
N GLU A 132 -6.47 -3.19 -7.06
CA GLU A 132 -7.78 -2.61 -6.78
C GLU A 132 -7.83 -1.82 -5.47
N GLY A 133 -6.78 -1.93 -4.63
CA GLY A 133 -6.74 -1.29 -3.32
C GLY A 133 -7.84 -1.78 -2.38
N PHE A 134 -8.37 -0.89 -1.55
CA PHE A 134 -9.49 -1.19 -0.68
C PHE A 134 -10.83 -1.05 -1.40
N LEU A 135 -11.66 -2.09 -1.33
CA LEU A 135 -13.03 -2.01 -1.82
C LEU A 135 -13.85 -0.98 -1.01
N PRO A 136 -14.73 -0.22 -1.65
CA PRO A 136 -15.63 0.70 -0.95
C PRO A 136 -16.39 -0.02 0.18
N PRO A 137 -16.54 0.60 1.38
CA PRO A 137 -17.20 -0.07 2.51
C PRO A 137 -18.70 -0.27 2.31
N LYS A 138 -19.38 0.61 1.56
CA LYS A 138 -20.83 0.59 1.30
C LYS A 138 -21.16 1.06 -0.12
N LYS A 139 -21.31 2.38 -0.32
CA LYS A 139 -21.72 2.98 -1.60
C LYS A 139 -20.70 2.68 -2.70
N GLY A 140 -21.16 2.15 -3.82
CA GLY A 140 -20.30 1.84 -4.98
C GLY A 140 -19.65 0.44 -4.93
N ARG A 141 -19.73 -0.30 -3.81
CA ARG A 141 -19.10 -1.62 -3.66
C ARG A 141 -19.62 -2.63 -4.67
N ASN A 142 -20.93 -2.84 -4.75
CA ASN A 142 -21.52 -3.81 -5.70
C ASN A 142 -21.21 -3.44 -7.16
N LYS A 143 -21.27 -2.14 -7.50
CA LYS A 143 -20.90 -1.67 -8.85
C LYS A 143 -19.43 -1.99 -9.17
N ARG A 144 -18.52 -1.84 -8.19
CA ARG A 144 -17.10 -2.18 -8.39
C ARG A 144 -16.93 -3.67 -8.59
N LEU A 145 -17.54 -4.48 -7.74
CA LEU A 145 -17.49 -5.95 -7.83
C LEU A 145 -18.05 -6.46 -9.16
N SER A 146 -19.24 -6.00 -9.56
CA SER A 146 -19.84 -6.38 -10.86
C SER A 146 -18.93 -6.01 -12.04
N GLY A 147 -18.27 -4.85 -11.98
CA GLY A 147 -17.32 -4.43 -13.02
C GLY A 147 -16.04 -5.26 -13.09
N LEU A 148 -15.72 -6.01 -12.04
CA LEU A 148 -14.53 -6.87 -11.95
C LEU A 148 -14.85 -8.35 -12.20
N ALA A 149 -16.12 -8.75 -12.30
CA ALA A 149 -16.52 -10.15 -12.42
C ALA A 149 -15.89 -10.85 -13.63
N ASP A 150 -15.73 -10.12 -14.74
CA ASP A 150 -15.15 -10.59 -15.99
C ASP A 150 -13.67 -10.29 -16.18
N GLU A 151 -13.00 -9.73 -15.16
CA GLU A 151 -11.56 -9.45 -15.21
C GLU A 151 -10.76 -10.75 -15.39
N GLN A 152 -9.91 -10.79 -16.41
CA GLN A 152 -9.10 -11.96 -16.76
C GLN A 152 -7.74 -11.97 -16.07
N ARG A 153 -7.26 -10.81 -15.61
CA ARG A 153 -5.98 -10.69 -14.90
C ARG A 153 -6.15 -11.05 -13.43
N THR A 154 -5.06 -11.41 -12.79
CA THR A 154 -5.01 -11.54 -11.34
C THR A 154 -5.34 -10.19 -10.68
N MET A 155 -6.25 -10.20 -9.71
CA MET A 155 -6.69 -9.01 -8.97
C MET A 155 -6.11 -9.01 -7.56
N ILE A 156 -5.66 -7.85 -7.09
CA ILE A 156 -5.08 -7.69 -5.75
C ILE A 156 -5.87 -6.63 -4.99
N PHE A 157 -6.33 -6.99 -3.78
CA PHE A 157 -7.08 -6.10 -2.89
C PHE A 157 -6.36 -5.98 -1.55
N TYR A 158 -6.37 -4.79 -0.97
CA TYR A 158 -6.09 -4.62 0.45
C TYR A 158 -7.38 -4.73 1.24
N GLU A 159 -7.31 -5.35 2.43
CA GLU A 159 -8.50 -5.47 3.25
C GLU A 159 -8.18 -5.43 4.75
N SER A 160 -9.14 -4.92 5.51
CA SER A 160 -9.12 -4.93 6.96
C SER A 160 -9.51 -6.30 7.52
N PRO A 161 -8.90 -6.77 8.61
CA PRO A 161 -9.27 -8.04 9.25
C PRO A 161 -10.75 -8.08 9.66
N TYR A 162 -11.32 -6.92 10.03
CA TYR A 162 -12.73 -6.80 10.42
C TYR A 162 -13.71 -6.97 9.25
N ARG A 163 -13.25 -6.86 8.01
CA ARG A 163 -14.10 -6.95 6.82
C ARG A 163 -13.77 -8.17 5.95
N LEU A 164 -12.69 -8.91 6.26
CA LEU A 164 -12.19 -9.99 5.42
C LEU A 164 -13.28 -11.01 5.06
N VAL A 165 -13.98 -11.54 6.05
CA VAL A 165 -15.01 -12.58 5.84
C VAL A 165 -16.08 -12.07 4.88
N ARG A 166 -16.64 -10.90 5.17
CA ARG A 166 -17.65 -10.27 4.31
C ARG A 166 -17.11 -10.03 2.89
N THR A 167 -15.86 -9.59 2.77
CA THR A 167 -15.25 -9.33 1.46
C THR A 167 -15.08 -10.61 0.66
N LEU A 168 -14.66 -11.70 1.30
CA LEU A 168 -14.57 -13.02 0.63
C LEU A 168 -15.95 -13.54 0.19
N GLU A 169 -17.00 -13.31 0.98
CA GLU A 169 -18.39 -13.66 0.62
C GLU A 169 -18.88 -12.83 -0.57
N ASP A 170 -18.70 -11.50 -0.53
CA ASP A 170 -19.09 -10.61 -1.62
C ASP A 170 -18.33 -10.96 -2.93
N LEU A 171 -17.03 -11.33 -2.82
CA LEU A 171 -16.23 -11.78 -3.96
C LEU A 171 -16.73 -13.14 -4.48
N ALA A 172 -17.09 -14.08 -3.60
CA ALA A 172 -17.64 -15.39 -3.98
C ALA A 172 -19.00 -15.25 -4.69
N GLU A 173 -19.86 -14.36 -4.21
CA GLU A 173 -21.13 -14.03 -4.85
C GLU A 173 -20.94 -13.43 -6.24
N SER A 174 -20.00 -12.50 -6.38
CA SER A 174 -19.80 -11.75 -7.65
C SER A 174 -18.96 -12.51 -8.68
N PHE A 175 -17.94 -13.29 -8.26
CA PHE A 175 -16.96 -13.92 -9.16
C PHE A 175 -17.15 -15.44 -9.27
N GLY A 176 -18.02 -16.01 -8.45
CA GLY A 176 -18.23 -17.45 -8.30
C GLY A 176 -17.50 -18.05 -7.09
N PRO A 177 -18.14 -18.96 -6.36
CA PRO A 177 -17.62 -19.54 -5.10
C PRO A 177 -16.33 -20.34 -5.29
N ASP A 178 -16.13 -20.92 -6.48
CA ASP A 178 -14.97 -21.75 -6.83
C ASP A 178 -13.80 -20.94 -7.41
N ARG A 179 -13.92 -19.61 -7.51
CA ARG A 179 -12.82 -18.74 -7.95
C ARG A 179 -11.63 -18.89 -7.00
N TRP A 180 -10.46 -19.21 -7.53
CA TRP A 180 -9.24 -19.42 -6.75
C TRP A 180 -8.71 -18.11 -6.21
N ALA A 181 -8.26 -18.10 -4.97
CA ALA A 181 -7.71 -16.93 -4.31
C ALA A 181 -6.64 -17.29 -3.28
N CYS A 182 -5.92 -16.31 -2.81
CA CYS A 182 -4.98 -16.38 -1.70
C CYS A 182 -5.23 -15.22 -0.75
N VAL A 183 -5.25 -15.48 0.53
CA VAL A 183 -5.22 -14.46 1.59
C VAL A 183 -3.83 -14.48 2.20
N SER A 184 -3.09 -13.39 2.02
CA SER A 184 -1.79 -13.15 2.64
C SER A 184 -1.99 -12.23 3.84
N ARG A 185 -1.53 -12.63 5.00
CA ARG A 185 -1.71 -11.93 6.27
C ARG A 185 -0.36 -11.67 6.92
N GLU A 186 -0.16 -10.47 7.49
CA GLU A 186 1.02 -10.11 8.26
C GLU A 186 2.34 -10.39 7.53
N LEU A 187 2.39 -10.08 6.23
CA LEU A 187 3.58 -10.26 5.39
C LEU A 187 4.82 -9.64 6.04
N THR A 188 5.94 -10.36 6.01
CA THR A 188 7.24 -10.04 6.61
C THR A 188 7.29 -10.03 8.15
N LYS A 189 6.15 -10.22 8.83
CA LYS A 189 6.04 -10.25 10.29
C LYS A 189 6.11 -11.67 10.85
N VAL A 190 6.22 -11.78 12.19
CA VAL A 190 6.32 -13.07 12.90
C VAL A 190 5.15 -14.03 12.63
N PHE A 191 3.96 -13.47 12.38
CA PHE A 191 2.75 -14.23 12.13
C PHE A 191 2.34 -14.19 10.66
N GLU A 192 3.30 -14.13 9.75
CA GLU A 192 3.02 -14.23 8.31
C GLU A 192 2.32 -15.54 7.98
N GLU A 193 1.25 -15.44 7.20
CA GLU A 193 0.46 -16.57 6.77
C GLU A 193 -0.07 -16.33 5.35
N ASN A 194 -0.06 -17.41 4.54
CA ASN A 194 -0.59 -17.38 3.17
C ASN A 194 -1.52 -18.58 2.97
N ILE A 195 -2.85 -18.38 3.00
CA ILE A 195 -3.85 -19.43 2.80
C ILE A 195 -4.41 -19.32 1.39
N ARG A 196 -4.38 -20.45 0.68
CA ARG A 196 -4.82 -20.57 -0.72
C ARG A 196 -6.01 -21.50 -0.81
N GLY A 197 -6.95 -21.20 -1.69
CA GLY A 197 -8.12 -22.02 -1.93
C GLY A 197 -9.18 -21.29 -2.74
N THR A 198 -10.39 -21.86 -2.80
CA THR A 198 -11.53 -21.19 -3.39
C THR A 198 -12.04 -20.07 -2.48
N LEU A 199 -12.73 -19.07 -3.04
CA LEU A 199 -13.32 -17.99 -2.25
C LEU A 199 -14.26 -18.52 -1.17
N SER A 200 -15.06 -19.55 -1.49
CA SER A 200 -15.94 -20.20 -0.52
C SER A 200 -15.19 -20.90 0.61
N PHE A 201 -14.10 -21.60 0.29
CA PHE A 201 -13.24 -22.23 1.31
C PHE A 201 -12.63 -21.16 2.24
N LEU A 202 -12.06 -20.11 1.68
CA LEU A 202 -11.42 -19.03 2.45
C LEU A 202 -12.43 -18.30 3.34
N ALA A 203 -13.64 -18.02 2.85
CA ALA A 203 -14.71 -17.42 3.64
C ALA A 203 -15.09 -18.32 4.83
N GLY A 204 -15.26 -19.63 4.61
CA GLY A 204 -15.54 -20.61 5.67
C GLY A 204 -14.41 -20.72 6.68
N HIS A 205 -13.16 -20.75 6.23
CA HIS A 205 -11.98 -20.79 7.10
C HIS A 205 -11.94 -19.58 8.04
N TYR A 206 -12.03 -18.36 7.52
CA TYR A 206 -11.93 -17.13 8.33
C TYR A 206 -13.17 -16.82 9.17
N LYS A 207 -14.32 -17.44 8.90
CA LYS A 207 -15.47 -17.43 9.83
C LYS A 207 -15.14 -18.15 11.14
N ASN A 208 -14.36 -19.21 11.07
CA ASN A 208 -13.99 -20.02 12.24
C ASN A 208 -12.66 -19.56 12.88
N HIS A 209 -11.84 -18.81 12.15
CA HIS A 209 -10.52 -18.36 12.56
C HIS A 209 -10.40 -16.84 12.30
N ALA A 210 -10.93 -16.05 13.24
CA ALA A 210 -10.96 -14.60 13.10
C ALA A 210 -9.55 -14.01 12.85
N PRO A 211 -9.30 -13.35 11.70
CA PRO A 211 -7.97 -12.85 11.36
C PRO A 211 -7.62 -11.62 12.18
N LYS A 212 -6.31 -11.38 12.34
CA LYS A 212 -5.75 -10.14 12.91
C LYS A 212 -4.66 -9.64 11.99
N GLY A 213 -4.37 -8.34 12.06
CA GLY A 213 -3.29 -7.72 11.32
C GLY A 213 -3.67 -7.25 9.92
N GLU A 214 -2.69 -7.04 9.07
CA GLU A 214 -2.84 -6.49 7.73
C GLU A 214 -3.01 -7.61 6.70
N ILE A 215 -3.90 -7.40 5.73
CA ILE A 215 -4.34 -8.44 4.82
C ILE A 215 -4.27 -7.96 3.37
N VAL A 216 -3.77 -8.85 2.53
CA VAL A 216 -3.85 -8.74 1.07
C VAL A 216 -4.63 -9.95 0.54
N ILE A 217 -5.63 -9.72 -0.30
CA ILE A 217 -6.39 -10.76 -1.00
C ILE A 217 -5.95 -10.74 -2.47
N THR A 218 -5.46 -11.86 -2.96
CA THR A 218 -5.13 -12.05 -4.38
C THR A 218 -6.13 -13.02 -4.98
N VAL A 219 -6.83 -12.63 -6.05
CA VAL A 219 -7.90 -13.40 -6.68
C VAL A 219 -7.56 -13.69 -8.13
N ALA A 220 -7.75 -14.92 -8.56
CA ALA A 220 -7.54 -15.32 -9.95
C ALA A 220 -8.48 -14.58 -10.90
N GLY A 221 -8.00 -14.23 -12.08
CA GLY A 221 -8.80 -13.74 -13.16
C GLY A 221 -9.85 -14.78 -13.61
N ARG A 222 -10.87 -14.33 -14.37
CA ARG A 222 -11.83 -15.24 -15.00
C ARG A 222 -11.10 -16.11 -16.03
N LYS A 223 -11.25 -17.43 -15.93
CA LYS A 223 -10.82 -18.35 -16.99
C LYS A 223 -11.76 -18.20 -18.19
N SER A 224 -11.18 -18.21 -19.37
CA SER A 224 -11.91 -18.25 -20.66
C SER A 224 -12.77 -19.50 -20.78
#